data_d520dac454eb4d8a88019f48d91607ee
#
_entry.id   d520dac454eb4d8a88019f48d91607ee
#
_cell.length_a   1.000
_cell.length_b   1.000
_cell.length_c   1.000
_cell.angle_alpha   90.00
_cell.angle_beta   90.00
_cell.angle_gamma   90.00
#
_symmetry.space_group_name_H-M   'P 1'
#
loop_
_entity.id
_entity.type
_entity.pdbx_description
1 polymer ?
#
loop_
_entity_poly.entity_id
_entity_poly.type
_entity_poly.pdbx_seq_one_letter_code
_entity_poly.pdbx_strand_id
1 'polypeptide(L)'
;TRQVSSAASDVYKRQRYSNVSEGPKEWSSIKTDQSSIYNWEESSTYVKRPPFFDNLPDKPEGFKKINDARPLLILGDTVTTDHISPAGSIKKDSPTGDYFMKHQVQQKDFNSYGARRGNHEVMLRGTFGNIRIRNEMAPGTEGGFTILQPDGKQMSVYEAAMEYKKRGTNLVVVAGKEYGTGSSRDWAAKGTKLLGIKAVIAESFERIHRSNLVGMGILPLQFKEGFDRKKLNIKGTELFTIIDIEKGINPGAEVNCEIKYADGSSKTIKLLSRIDTENEIEYYKNGGILQYVLRNMLN
;
A
#
# COMPACT_ATOMS: atom_id res chain seq x y z
N THR A 1 -27.13 -49.28 -4.66
CA THR A 1 -26.37 -48.23 -5.39
C THR A 1 -27.12 -47.89 -6.67
N ARG A 2 -27.87 -46.77 -6.64
CA ARG A 2 -28.49 -46.19 -7.86
C ARG A 2 -27.39 -45.62 -8.74
N GLN A 3 -27.08 -46.26 -9.85
CA GLN A 3 -26.36 -45.63 -10.95
C GLN A 3 -27.26 -44.52 -11.50
N VAL A 4 -26.95 -43.28 -11.18
CA VAL A 4 -27.51 -42.13 -11.88
C VAL A 4 -26.91 -42.17 -13.29
N SER A 5 -27.75 -42.36 -14.30
CA SER A 5 -27.32 -42.43 -15.70
C SER A 5 -26.53 -41.17 -16.05
N SER A 6 -25.34 -41.34 -16.62
CA SER A 6 -24.48 -40.24 -17.09
C SER A 6 -25.23 -39.31 -18.07
N ALA A 7 -26.16 -39.84 -18.87
CA ALA A 7 -27.01 -39.09 -19.78
C ALA A 7 -27.97 -38.14 -19.08
N ALA A 8 -28.62 -38.54 -17.96
CA ALA A 8 -29.49 -37.66 -17.19
C ALA A 8 -28.70 -36.50 -16.53
N SER A 9 -27.49 -36.80 -16.04
CA SER A 9 -26.58 -35.79 -15.50
C SER A 9 -26.12 -34.78 -16.58
N ASP A 10 -25.89 -35.25 -17.79
CA ASP A 10 -25.46 -34.45 -18.92
C ASP A 10 -26.56 -33.52 -19.43
N VAL A 11 -27.79 -34.05 -19.57
CA VAL A 11 -28.98 -33.25 -19.92
C VAL A 11 -29.25 -32.17 -18.86
N TYR A 12 -29.15 -32.55 -17.58
CA TYR A 12 -29.33 -31.56 -16.48
C TYR A 12 -28.27 -30.44 -16.53
N LYS A 13 -27.00 -30.79 -16.75
CA LYS A 13 -25.92 -29.83 -16.92
C LYS A 13 -26.20 -28.90 -18.11
N ARG A 14 -26.52 -29.45 -19.28
CA ARG A 14 -26.82 -28.62 -20.46
C ARG A 14 -27.96 -27.67 -20.24
N GLN A 15 -29.04 -28.13 -19.59
CA GLN A 15 -30.16 -27.27 -19.26
C GLN A 15 -29.80 -26.15 -18.27
N ARG A 16 -28.98 -26.45 -17.25
CA ARG A 16 -28.55 -25.50 -16.25
C ARG A 16 -27.53 -24.47 -16.77
N TYR A 17 -26.73 -24.86 -17.74
CA TYR A 17 -25.70 -23.99 -18.31
C TYR A 17 -26.05 -23.39 -19.66
N SER A 18 -27.22 -23.76 -20.26
CA SER A 18 -27.64 -23.23 -21.56
C SER A 18 -27.73 -21.70 -21.60
N ASN A 19 -28.16 -21.07 -20.48
CA ASN A 19 -28.37 -19.63 -20.39
C ASN A 19 -27.38 -18.95 -19.44
N VAL A 20 -26.28 -19.63 -19.08
CA VAL A 20 -25.33 -19.07 -18.09
C VAL A 20 -24.65 -17.79 -18.57
N SER A 21 -24.51 -17.63 -19.88
CA SER A 21 -23.95 -16.44 -20.50
C SER A 21 -24.94 -15.27 -20.61
N GLU A 22 -26.24 -15.53 -20.48
CA GLU A 22 -27.26 -14.47 -20.56
C GLU A 22 -27.40 -13.70 -19.25
N GLY A 23 -27.09 -14.35 -18.13
CA GLY A 23 -27.26 -13.80 -16.80
C GLY A 23 -28.73 -13.56 -16.41
N PRO A 24 -29.01 -13.05 -15.21
CA PRO A 24 -30.37 -12.66 -14.81
C PRO A 24 -30.82 -11.40 -15.58
N LYS A 25 -32.14 -11.21 -15.69
CA LYS A 25 -32.73 -10.08 -16.41
C LYS A 25 -32.27 -8.73 -15.85
N GLU A 26 -32.06 -8.65 -14.54
CA GLU A 26 -31.56 -7.46 -13.85
C GLU A 26 -30.16 -7.09 -14.36
N TRP A 27 -29.32 -8.08 -14.66
CA TRP A 27 -27.99 -7.88 -15.24
C TRP A 27 -28.06 -7.45 -16.70
N SER A 28 -28.83 -8.14 -17.52
CA SER A 28 -28.95 -7.84 -18.95
C SER A 28 -29.69 -6.54 -19.25
N SER A 29 -30.47 -6.02 -18.28
CA SER A 29 -31.17 -4.72 -18.41
C SER A 29 -30.31 -3.51 -18.07
N ILE A 30 -29.09 -3.71 -17.52
CA ILE A 30 -28.18 -2.61 -17.21
C ILE A 30 -27.77 -1.94 -18.51
N LYS A 31 -28.10 -0.66 -18.62
CA LYS A 31 -27.62 0.18 -19.74
C LYS A 31 -26.14 0.44 -19.55
N THR A 32 -25.33 -0.01 -20.50
CA THR A 32 -23.89 0.23 -20.53
C THR A 32 -23.57 1.31 -21.56
N ASP A 33 -22.65 2.19 -21.22
CA ASP A 33 -22.04 3.08 -22.18
C ASP A 33 -21.12 2.27 -23.11
N GLN A 34 -21.28 2.44 -24.43
CA GLN A 34 -20.48 1.78 -25.45
C GLN A 34 -19.20 2.55 -25.79
N SER A 35 -18.85 3.59 -25.00
CA SER A 35 -17.65 4.34 -25.23
C SER A 35 -16.40 3.49 -24.97
N SER A 36 -15.30 3.78 -25.72
CA SER A 36 -14.01 3.15 -25.52
C SER A 36 -13.26 3.65 -24.27
N ILE A 37 -13.75 4.71 -23.66
CA ILE A 37 -13.15 5.37 -22.50
C ILE A 37 -14.16 5.36 -21.36
N TYR A 38 -13.72 4.92 -20.16
CA TYR A 38 -14.54 4.99 -18.98
C TYR A 38 -14.81 6.45 -18.58
N ASN A 39 -16.07 6.79 -18.43
CA ASN A 39 -16.49 8.12 -17.98
C ASN A 39 -16.46 8.19 -16.45
N TRP A 40 -15.42 8.85 -15.90
CA TRP A 40 -15.24 8.99 -14.46
C TRP A 40 -16.21 10.02 -13.89
N GLU A 41 -17.01 9.60 -12.92
CA GLU A 41 -17.93 10.48 -12.20
C GLU A 41 -17.26 11.01 -10.93
N GLU A 42 -16.99 12.31 -10.88
CA GLU A 42 -16.27 12.93 -9.76
C GLU A 42 -17.07 12.92 -8.44
N SER A 43 -18.40 12.94 -8.53
CA SER A 43 -19.29 12.85 -7.36
C SER A 43 -19.35 11.46 -6.76
N SER A 44 -18.94 10.41 -7.49
CA SER A 44 -19.00 9.04 -7.02
C SER A 44 -18.14 8.83 -5.77
N THR A 45 -18.73 8.21 -4.74
CA THR A 45 -18.03 7.80 -3.53
C THR A 45 -17.63 6.32 -3.56
N TYR A 46 -17.98 5.58 -4.63
CA TYR A 46 -17.64 4.17 -4.83
C TYR A 46 -16.46 3.94 -5.78
N VAL A 47 -16.42 4.68 -6.89
CA VAL A 47 -15.39 4.53 -7.92
C VAL A 47 -14.80 5.89 -8.23
N LYS A 48 -13.49 6.01 -8.12
CA LYS A 48 -12.76 7.25 -8.45
C LYS A 48 -11.56 6.95 -9.33
N ARG A 49 -11.25 7.89 -10.23
CA ARG A 49 -10.04 7.80 -11.03
C ARG A 49 -8.81 7.73 -10.12
N PRO A 50 -8.02 6.65 -10.16
CA PRO A 50 -6.86 6.52 -9.29
C PRO A 50 -5.70 7.40 -9.80
N PRO A 51 -4.86 7.96 -8.88
CA PRO A 51 -3.82 8.92 -9.25
C PRO A 51 -2.51 8.28 -9.72
N PHE A 52 -2.49 6.98 -10.02
CA PHE A 52 -1.24 6.25 -10.31
C PHE A 52 -0.56 6.69 -11.62
N PHE A 53 -1.30 7.32 -12.53
CA PHE A 53 -0.80 7.82 -13.81
C PHE A 53 -0.80 9.35 -13.91
N ASP A 54 -1.15 10.05 -12.83
CA ASP A 54 -1.15 11.50 -12.84
C ASP A 54 0.28 12.03 -13.01
N ASN A 55 0.46 12.95 -13.97
CA ASN A 55 1.75 13.55 -14.33
C ASN A 55 2.84 12.50 -14.65
N LEU A 56 2.46 11.36 -15.21
CA LEU A 56 3.42 10.33 -15.61
C LEU A 56 4.30 10.85 -16.76
N PRO A 57 5.62 10.99 -16.58
CA PRO A 57 6.51 11.36 -17.65
C PRO A 57 6.68 10.24 -18.68
N ASP A 58 6.95 10.58 -19.93
CA ASP A 58 7.14 9.59 -21.02
C ASP A 58 8.29 8.62 -20.72
N LYS A 59 9.38 9.16 -20.16
CA LYS A 59 10.56 8.34 -19.80
C LYS A 59 10.55 7.99 -18.31
N PRO A 60 11.06 6.80 -17.94
CA PRO A 60 11.26 6.45 -16.54
C PRO A 60 12.17 7.45 -15.81
N GLU A 61 11.79 7.84 -14.60
CA GLU A 61 12.58 8.76 -13.78
C GLU A 61 13.77 8.07 -13.08
N GLY A 62 13.87 6.74 -13.16
CA GLY A 62 14.91 5.97 -12.52
C GLY A 62 14.76 5.86 -11.01
N PHE A 63 15.88 5.62 -10.35
CA PHE A 63 15.93 5.59 -8.88
C PHE A 63 15.97 7.02 -8.33
N LYS A 64 15.06 7.33 -7.41
CA LYS A 64 14.99 8.65 -6.77
C LYS A 64 15.71 8.66 -5.43
N LYS A 65 16.30 9.79 -5.08
CA LYS A 65 16.91 10.00 -3.76
C LYS A 65 15.89 9.82 -2.65
N ILE A 66 16.32 9.14 -1.57
CA ILE A 66 15.55 9.01 -0.33
C ILE A 66 16.42 9.61 0.78
N ASN A 67 16.29 10.92 0.96
CA ASN A 67 17.08 11.68 1.92
C ASN A 67 16.20 12.14 3.07
N ASP A 68 16.75 12.13 4.28
CA ASP A 68 16.14 12.64 5.51
C ASP A 68 14.69 12.18 5.70
N ALA A 69 14.43 10.92 5.32
CA ALA A 69 13.10 10.33 5.43
C ALA A 69 12.74 10.07 6.90
N ARG A 70 11.50 10.45 7.28
CA ARG A 70 11.00 10.23 8.62
C ARG A 70 10.24 8.92 8.73
N PRO A 71 10.35 8.18 9.84
CA PRO A 71 9.44 7.08 10.13
C PRO A 71 8.00 7.61 10.25
N LEU A 72 7.10 7.03 9.47
CA LEU A 72 5.67 7.22 9.69
C LEU A 72 5.15 6.23 10.73
N LEU A 73 5.74 5.04 10.77
CA LEU A 73 5.37 3.93 11.65
C LEU A 73 6.62 3.14 12.04
N ILE A 74 6.66 2.70 13.31
CA ILE A 74 7.56 1.67 13.80
C ILE A 74 6.71 0.50 14.29
N LEU A 75 6.82 -0.63 13.63
CA LEU A 75 5.94 -1.78 13.81
C LEU A 75 6.71 -2.99 14.32
N GLY A 76 6.02 -3.83 15.09
CA GLY A 76 6.54 -5.10 15.58
C GLY A 76 6.60 -6.19 14.50
N ASP A 77 6.75 -7.42 14.97
CA ASP A 77 6.77 -8.62 14.13
C ASP A 77 5.36 -8.98 13.64
N THR A 78 5.29 -9.74 12.56
CA THR A 78 4.07 -10.38 12.03
C THR A 78 2.92 -9.40 11.77
N VAL A 79 3.25 -8.22 11.25
CA VAL A 79 2.23 -7.25 10.79
C VAL A 79 1.68 -7.73 9.47
N THR A 80 0.41 -8.15 9.47
CA THR A 80 -0.24 -8.77 8.32
C THR A 80 -0.74 -7.75 7.31
N THR A 81 -0.96 -8.20 6.07
CA THR A 81 -1.62 -7.39 5.04
C THR A 81 -3.04 -6.95 5.43
N ASP A 82 -3.72 -7.70 6.31
CA ASP A 82 -5.03 -7.32 6.87
C ASP A 82 -4.93 -6.19 7.90
N HIS A 83 -3.77 -6.04 8.53
CA HIS A 83 -3.50 -4.89 9.40
C HIS A 83 -3.19 -3.63 8.57
N ILE A 84 -2.48 -3.77 7.45
CA ILE A 84 -2.04 -2.65 6.60
C ILE A 84 -3.19 -2.17 5.71
N SER A 85 -3.79 -3.09 4.94
CA SER A 85 -4.92 -2.78 4.06
C SER A 85 -6.20 -2.60 4.85
N PRO A 86 -6.98 -1.56 4.59
CA PRO A 86 -8.23 -1.38 5.30
C PRO A 86 -9.24 -2.49 4.97
N ALA A 87 -9.95 -2.96 5.98
CA ALA A 87 -10.96 -4.01 5.88
C ALA A 87 -12.10 -3.79 6.89
N GLY A 88 -13.23 -4.45 6.65
CA GLY A 88 -14.39 -4.36 7.54
C GLY A 88 -15.19 -3.07 7.41
N SER A 89 -16.00 -2.78 8.42
CA SER A 89 -16.88 -1.62 8.45
C SER A 89 -16.11 -0.33 8.68
N ILE A 90 -16.61 0.76 8.10
CA ILE A 90 -16.02 2.09 8.21
C ILE A 90 -16.63 2.79 9.44
N LYS A 91 -15.78 3.21 10.36
CA LYS A 91 -16.20 3.94 11.57
C LYS A 91 -16.48 5.40 11.24
N LYS A 92 -17.50 5.97 11.91
CA LYS A 92 -17.84 7.39 11.80
C LYS A 92 -16.67 8.26 12.27
N ASP A 93 -16.13 7.94 13.44
CA ASP A 93 -15.01 8.67 14.04
C ASP A 93 -13.67 8.16 13.47
N SER A 94 -13.45 8.45 12.20
CA SER A 94 -12.23 8.07 11.47
C SER A 94 -12.02 9.03 10.29
N PRO A 95 -10.80 9.16 9.77
CA PRO A 95 -10.55 9.97 8.57
C PRO A 95 -11.43 9.59 7.37
N THR A 96 -11.82 8.31 7.25
CA THR A 96 -12.74 7.85 6.22
C THR A 96 -14.18 8.26 6.51
N GLY A 97 -14.60 8.23 7.77
CA GLY A 97 -15.92 8.72 8.19
C GLY A 97 -16.07 10.19 7.90
N ASP A 98 -15.07 11.01 8.25
CA ASP A 98 -15.04 12.45 7.95
C ASP A 98 -15.12 12.72 6.44
N TYR A 99 -14.42 11.91 5.63
CA TYR A 99 -14.51 11.99 4.18
C TYR A 99 -15.94 11.79 3.69
N PHE A 100 -16.66 10.78 4.17
CA PHE A 100 -18.03 10.52 3.80
C PHE A 100 -18.99 11.59 4.27
N MET A 101 -18.84 12.05 5.50
CA MET A 101 -19.69 13.14 6.02
C MET A 101 -19.54 14.41 5.18
N LYS A 102 -18.31 14.76 4.76
CA LYS A 102 -18.07 15.88 3.83
C LYS A 102 -18.70 15.68 2.45
N HIS A 103 -18.88 14.43 2.00
CA HIS A 103 -19.58 14.08 0.76
C HIS A 103 -21.09 13.82 0.99
N GLN A 104 -21.64 14.21 2.14
CA GLN A 104 -23.06 14.05 2.49
C GLN A 104 -23.55 12.60 2.48
N VAL A 105 -22.65 11.62 2.63
CA VAL A 105 -23.02 10.22 2.79
C VAL A 105 -23.38 9.97 4.25
N GLN A 106 -24.58 9.44 4.52
CA GLN A 106 -25.02 9.13 5.88
C GLN A 106 -24.28 7.90 6.43
N GLN A 107 -24.12 7.83 7.75
CA GLN A 107 -23.38 6.72 8.39
C GLN A 107 -23.93 5.34 8.03
N LYS A 108 -25.26 5.19 7.91
CA LYS A 108 -25.90 3.93 7.51
C LYS A 108 -25.50 3.46 6.10
N ASP A 109 -25.05 4.39 5.24
CA ASP A 109 -24.70 4.18 3.85
C ASP A 109 -23.16 4.10 3.62
N PHE A 110 -22.35 4.15 4.70
CA PHE A 110 -20.88 4.07 4.60
C PHE A 110 -20.43 2.76 3.96
N ASN A 111 -21.13 1.66 4.28
CA ASN A 111 -20.76 0.32 3.83
C ASN A 111 -19.38 -0.11 4.38
N SER A 112 -18.68 -0.99 3.70
CA SER A 112 -17.38 -1.51 4.10
C SER A 112 -16.25 -1.02 3.17
N TYR A 113 -15.01 -1.08 3.66
CA TYR A 113 -13.84 -0.82 2.83
C TYR A 113 -13.78 -1.73 1.59
N GLY A 114 -14.22 -2.99 1.71
CA GLY A 114 -14.28 -3.91 0.59
C GLY A 114 -15.23 -3.46 -0.51
N ALA A 115 -16.41 -2.93 -0.16
CA ALA A 115 -17.38 -2.37 -1.11
C ALA A 115 -16.88 -1.06 -1.74
N ARG A 116 -16.02 -0.32 -1.05
CA ARG A 116 -15.46 0.98 -1.47
C ARG A 116 -14.06 0.89 -2.09
N ARG A 117 -13.54 -0.30 -2.32
CA ARG A 117 -12.15 -0.50 -2.80
C ARG A 117 -11.82 0.13 -4.16
N GLY A 118 -12.84 0.49 -4.95
CA GLY A 118 -12.69 1.28 -6.18
C GLY A 118 -12.46 2.77 -5.96
N ASN A 119 -12.53 3.23 -4.71
CA ASN A 119 -12.28 4.62 -4.33
C ASN A 119 -10.97 4.70 -3.52
N HIS A 120 -9.90 5.18 -4.18
CA HIS A 120 -8.59 5.31 -3.56
C HIS A 120 -8.56 6.27 -2.37
N GLU A 121 -9.43 7.29 -2.36
CA GLU A 121 -9.55 8.24 -1.24
C GLU A 121 -10.05 7.57 0.04
N VAL A 122 -10.99 6.63 -0.09
CA VAL A 122 -11.48 5.81 1.02
C VAL A 122 -10.37 4.88 1.52
N MET A 123 -9.74 4.15 0.60
CA MET A 123 -8.72 3.16 0.94
C MET A 123 -7.48 3.79 1.57
N LEU A 124 -7.04 4.93 1.06
CA LEU A 124 -5.90 5.69 1.60
C LEU A 124 -6.11 6.08 3.06
N ARG A 125 -7.31 6.53 3.41
CA ARG A 125 -7.66 6.97 4.78
C ARG A 125 -7.72 5.84 5.78
N GLY A 126 -8.00 4.62 5.33
CA GLY A 126 -8.02 3.42 6.18
C GLY A 126 -6.71 2.64 6.23
N THR A 127 -5.73 3.00 5.40
CA THR A 127 -4.44 2.30 5.38
C THR A 127 -3.71 2.48 6.71
N PHE A 128 -3.24 1.38 7.29
CA PHE A 128 -2.70 1.28 8.66
C PHE A 128 -3.72 1.67 9.77
N GLY A 129 -5.01 1.73 9.45
CA GLY A 129 -6.06 2.10 10.40
C GLY A 129 -6.64 0.94 11.22
N ASN A 130 -6.15 -0.29 11.05
CA ASN A 130 -6.66 -1.45 11.77
C ASN A 130 -6.35 -1.35 13.27
N ILE A 131 -7.35 -1.63 14.13
CA ILE A 131 -7.23 -1.55 15.59
C ILE A 131 -6.16 -2.48 16.18
N ARG A 132 -5.73 -3.49 15.44
CA ARG A 132 -4.67 -4.42 15.86
C ARG A 132 -3.26 -3.89 15.62
N ILE A 133 -3.09 -2.82 14.85
CA ILE A 133 -1.78 -2.19 14.69
C ILE A 133 -1.33 -1.64 16.03
N ARG A 134 -0.07 -1.89 16.34
CA ARG A 134 0.64 -1.28 17.47
C ARG A 134 1.83 -0.53 16.90
N ASN A 135 1.72 0.80 16.90
CA ASN A 135 2.82 1.66 16.48
C ASN A 135 3.67 2.01 17.69
N GLU A 136 4.94 1.59 17.69
CA GLU A 136 5.88 1.84 18.79
C GLU A 136 6.16 3.35 18.98
N MET A 137 5.88 4.19 17.96
CA MET A 137 5.96 5.66 18.08
C MET A 137 4.82 6.27 18.91
N ALA A 138 3.67 5.60 19.01
CA ALA A 138 2.49 6.07 19.73
C ALA A 138 2.04 5.00 20.75
N PRO A 139 2.84 4.74 21.79
CA PRO A 139 2.55 3.70 22.77
C PRO A 139 1.22 3.98 23.49
N GLY A 140 0.48 2.91 23.79
CA GLY A 140 -0.82 2.99 24.46
C GLY A 140 -1.99 3.32 23.52
N THR A 141 -1.77 3.55 22.23
CA THR A 141 -2.84 3.73 21.26
C THR A 141 -3.23 2.41 20.60
N GLU A 142 -4.47 2.31 20.16
CA GLU A 142 -4.98 1.21 19.34
C GLU A 142 -5.28 1.69 17.92
N GLY A 143 -4.69 1.00 16.93
CA GLY A 143 -4.92 1.29 15.51
C GLY A 143 -4.26 2.58 15.04
N GLY A 144 -4.52 2.97 13.87
CA GLY A 144 -4.08 4.04 12.99
C GLY A 144 -3.55 5.38 13.55
N PHE A 145 -2.78 5.38 14.65
CA PHE A 145 -2.17 6.59 15.21
C PHE A 145 -0.65 6.58 15.09
N THR A 146 -0.09 7.78 14.96
CA THR A 146 1.35 8.03 14.95
C THR A 146 1.67 9.39 15.59
N ILE A 147 2.97 9.68 15.71
CA ILE A 147 3.46 10.98 16.17
C ILE A 147 4.06 11.74 14.99
N LEU A 148 3.51 12.89 14.66
CA LEU A 148 4.07 13.79 13.66
C LEU A 148 5.36 14.41 14.21
N GLN A 149 6.47 14.21 13.52
CA GLN A 149 7.77 14.78 13.88
C GLN A 149 8.13 15.98 13.00
N PRO A 150 8.86 16.98 13.53
CA PRO A 150 9.40 17.08 14.89
C PRO A 150 8.39 17.63 15.91
N ASP A 151 7.15 17.89 15.53
CA ASP A 151 6.14 18.60 16.33
C ASP A 151 5.72 17.81 17.59
N GLY A 152 5.97 16.49 17.64
CA GLY A 152 5.57 15.62 18.75
C GLY A 152 4.06 15.41 18.87
N LYS A 153 3.27 15.81 17.87
CA LYS A 153 1.80 15.76 17.91
C LYS A 153 1.29 14.39 17.51
N GLN A 154 0.47 13.78 18.38
CA GLN A 154 -0.25 12.55 18.04
C GLN A 154 -1.44 12.84 17.13
N MET A 155 -1.57 12.06 16.06
CA MET A 155 -2.67 12.16 15.12
C MET A 155 -2.86 10.84 14.35
N SER A 156 -3.88 10.76 13.49
CA SER A 156 -4.03 9.58 12.63
C SER A 156 -2.86 9.45 11.65
N VAL A 157 -2.54 8.21 11.26
CA VAL A 157 -1.51 7.92 10.25
C VAL A 157 -1.79 8.67 8.95
N TYR A 158 -3.06 8.73 8.55
CA TYR A 158 -3.48 9.46 7.35
C TYR A 158 -3.17 10.96 7.45
N GLU A 159 -3.59 11.62 8.54
CA GLU A 159 -3.36 13.06 8.72
C GLU A 159 -1.87 13.40 8.78
N ALA A 160 -1.09 12.60 9.52
CA ALA A 160 0.36 12.76 9.60
C ALA A 160 1.02 12.62 8.22
N ALA A 161 0.62 11.60 7.44
CA ALA A 161 1.14 11.40 6.09
C ALA A 161 0.80 12.57 5.16
N MET A 162 -0.41 13.13 5.25
CA MET A 162 -0.81 14.30 4.47
C MET A 162 -0.05 15.56 4.90
N GLU A 163 0.24 15.72 6.17
CA GLU A 163 1.06 16.84 6.67
C GLU A 163 2.51 16.72 6.19
N TYR A 164 3.11 15.53 6.27
CA TYR A 164 4.45 15.28 5.71
C TYR A 164 4.49 15.52 4.20
N LYS A 165 3.44 15.14 3.47
CA LYS A 165 3.33 15.41 2.03
C LYS A 165 3.35 16.91 1.72
N LYS A 166 2.64 17.74 2.52
CA LYS A 166 2.67 19.21 2.39
C LYS A 166 4.06 19.77 2.65
N ARG A 167 4.81 19.19 3.61
CA ARG A 167 6.19 19.58 3.95
C ARG A 167 7.23 19.06 2.95
N GLY A 168 6.85 18.24 1.97
CA GLY A 168 7.78 17.59 1.04
C GLY A 168 8.71 16.55 1.70
N THR A 169 8.33 16.01 2.86
CA THR A 169 9.13 15.08 3.64
C THR A 169 8.97 13.66 3.11
N ASN A 170 10.08 12.97 2.84
CA ASN A 170 10.06 11.55 2.52
C ASN A 170 9.67 10.72 3.76
N LEU A 171 9.00 9.60 3.52
CA LEU A 171 8.54 8.71 4.59
C LEU A 171 9.08 7.30 4.43
N VAL A 172 9.34 6.65 5.57
CA VAL A 172 9.67 5.22 5.67
C VAL A 172 8.77 4.55 6.70
N VAL A 173 8.62 3.24 6.58
CA VAL A 173 8.09 2.36 7.63
C VAL A 173 9.23 1.50 8.13
N VAL A 174 9.40 1.39 9.43
CA VAL A 174 10.33 0.45 10.07
C VAL A 174 9.51 -0.67 10.70
N ALA A 175 9.87 -1.93 10.45
CA ALA A 175 9.10 -3.07 10.92
C ALA A 175 9.99 -4.23 11.40
N GLY A 176 9.39 -5.15 12.12
CA GLY A 176 10.02 -6.39 12.58
C GLY A 176 10.00 -7.49 11.53
N LYS A 177 9.90 -8.73 12.00
CA LYS A 177 9.90 -9.94 11.18
C LYS A 177 8.57 -10.18 10.48
N GLU A 178 8.62 -10.88 9.33
CA GLU A 178 7.45 -11.35 8.59
C GLU A 178 6.47 -10.21 8.20
N TYR A 179 7.02 -9.05 7.82
CA TYR A 179 6.19 -7.91 7.42
C TYR A 179 5.37 -8.23 6.17
N GLY A 180 4.06 -8.05 6.27
CA GLY A 180 3.13 -8.26 5.17
C GLY A 180 2.64 -9.70 5.02
N THR A 181 2.80 -10.55 6.04
CA THR A 181 2.24 -11.92 6.04
C THR A 181 0.71 -11.91 5.91
N GLY A 182 0.14 -13.04 5.48
CA GLY A 182 -1.31 -13.21 5.32
C GLY A 182 -1.78 -13.18 3.87
N SER A 183 -3.01 -12.70 3.63
CA SER A 183 -3.62 -12.67 2.31
C SER A 183 -2.88 -11.74 1.33
N SER A 184 -2.89 -12.08 0.04
CA SER A 184 -2.32 -11.22 -1.01
C SER A 184 -3.22 -10.00 -1.27
N ARG A 185 -3.06 -8.96 -0.46
CA ARG A 185 -3.79 -7.69 -0.60
C ARG A 185 -2.89 -6.64 -1.23
N ASP A 186 -3.10 -6.33 -2.49
CA ASP A 186 -2.37 -5.28 -3.22
C ASP A 186 -2.63 -3.88 -2.60
N TRP A 187 -3.79 -3.64 -2.01
CA TRP A 187 -4.09 -2.40 -1.29
C TRP A 187 -3.15 -2.15 -0.11
N ALA A 188 -2.54 -3.19 0.48
CA ALA A 188 -1.50 -3.01 1.47
C ALA A 188 -0.28 -2.25 0.91
N ALA A 189 0.08 -2.47 -0.36
CA ALA A 189 1.15 -1.73 -1.04
C ALA A 189 0.64 -0.43 -1.69
N LYS A 190 -0.55 -0.44 -2.31
CA LYS A 190 -1.16 0.76 -2.91
C LYS A 190 -1.39 1.86 -1.88
N GLY A 191 -1.98 1.52 -0.74
CA GLY A 191 -2.20 2.47 0.35
C GLY A 191 -0.88 3.03 0.90
N THR A 192 0.11 2.18 1.10
CA THR A 192 1.47 2.57 1.51
C THR A 192 2.09 3.58 0.52
N LYS A 193 1.97 3.33 -0.80
CA LYS A 193 2.43 4.27 -1.84
C LYS A 193 1.70 5.61 -1.76
N LEU A 194 0.38 5.57 -1.64
CA LEU A 194 -0.46 6.78 -1.62
C LEU A 194 -0.22 7.66 -0.39
N LEU A 195 0.15 7.06 0.74
CA LEU A 195 0.60 7.78 1.94
C LEU A 195 1.96 8.46 1.76
N GLY A 196 2.69 8.20 0.65
CA GLY A 196 3.96 8.84 0.36
C GLY A 196 5.19 8.10 0.89
N ILE A 197 5.03 6.88 1.39
CA ILE A 197 6.12 6.04 1.87
C ILE A 197 7.01 5.63 0.70
N LYS A 198 8.33 5.86 0.83
CA LYS A 198 9.33 5.58 -0.19
C LYS A 198 10.03 4.24 0.00
N ALA A 199 10.24 3.85 1.26
CA ALA A 199 10.85 2.57 1.60
C ALA A 199 10.21 1.94 2.83
N VAL A 200 10.28 0.63 2.90
CA VAL A 200 9.98 -0.16 4.09
C VAL A 200 11.26 -0.86 4.51
N ILE A 201 11.67 -0.67 5.77
CA ILE A 201 12.87 -1.28 6.35
C ILE A 201 12.40 -2.30 7.38
N ALA A 202 12.57 -3.59 7.10
CA ALA A 202 12.06 -4.66 7.97
C ALA A 202 13.12 -5.71 8.27
N GLU A 203 12.91 -6.51 9.33
CA GLU A 203 13.79 -7.63 9.63
C GLU A 203 13.60 -8.79 8.64
N SER A 204 12.38 -9.00 8.16
CA SER A 204 12.06 -9.89 7.04
C SER A 204 10.70 -9.53 6.42
N PHE A 205 10.48 -9.98 5.19
CA PHE A 205 9.25 -9.74 4.44
C PHE A 205 8.57 -11.05 4.08
N GLU A 206 7.23 -11.01 4.04
CA GLU A 206 6.49 -12.02 3.31
C GLU A 206 6.68 -11.80 1.80
N ARG A 207 6.82 -12.89 1.04
CA ARG A 207 7.22 -12.87 -0.37
C ARG A 207 6.27 -12.07 -1.27
N ILE A 208 4.96 -12.28 -1.14
CA ILE A 208 3.96 -11.65 -2.01
C ILE A 208 3.89 -10.15 -1.72
N HIS A 209 3.88 -9.77 -0.44
CA HIS A 209 3.82 -8.36 -0.06
C HIS A 209 5.09 -7.60 -0.47
N ARG A 210 6.27 -8.22 -0.32
CA ARG A 210 7.54 -7.68 -0.85
C ARG A 210 7.43 -7.36 -2.35
N SER A 211 6.94 -8.32 -3.15
CA SER A 211 6.75 -8.12 -4.59
C SER A 211 5.74 -7.02 -4.88
N ASN A 212 4.64 -6.92 -4.10
CA ASN A 212 3.66 -5.85 -4.25
C ASN A 212 4.25 -4.46 -3.92
N LEU A 213 5.13 -4.36 -2.92
CA LEU A 213 5.84 -3.11 -2.63
C LEU A 213 6.67 -2.65 -3.83
N VAL A 214 7.49 -3.54 -4.39
CA VAL A 214 8.29 -3.24 -5.60
C VAL A 214 7.37 -2.89 -6.78
N GLY A 215 6.30 -3.65 -6.98
CA GLY A 215 5.31 -3.41 -8.01
C GLY A 215 4.60 -2.05 -7.89
N MET A 216 4.57 -1.48 -6.70
CA MET A 216 4.09 -0.11 -6.46
C MET A 216 5.21 0.95 -6.41
N GLY A 217 6.47 0.58 -6.67
CA GLY A 217 7.61 1.50 -6.63
C GLY A 217 7.97 1.94 -5.21
N ILE A 218 7.82 1.05 -4.23
CA ILE A 218 8.30 1.22 -2.85
C ILE A 218 9.52 0.32 -2.67
N LEU A 219 10.59 0.84 -2.08
CA LEU A 219 11.84 0.12 -1.88
C LEU A 219 11.76 -0.76 -0.63
N PRO A 220 11.75 -2.10 -0.75
CA PRO A 220 11.86 -2.98 0.41
C PRO A 220 13.33 -3.16 0.76
N LEU A 221 13.68 -2.86 2.01
CA LEU A 221 15.02 -2.96 2.56
C LEU A 221 15.00 -3.88 3.78
N GLN A 222 15.94 -4.79 3.87
CA GLN A 222 16.02 -5.74 4.97
C GLN A 222 17.23 -5.47 5.84
N PHE A 223 17.00 -5.45 7.17
CA PHE A 223 18.10 -5.43 8.13
C PHE A 223 18.98 -6.65 7.95
N LYS A 224 20.30 -6.44 7.97
CA LYS A 224 21.28 -7.53 8.02
C LYS A 224 21.40 -8.08 9.43
N GLU A 225 21.95 -9.29 9.52
CA GLU A 225 22.22 -9.93 10.80
C GLU A 225 22.96 -8.98 11.75
N GLY A 226 22.55 -8.95 12.99
CA GLY A 226 23.10 -8.06 14.01
C GLY A 226 22.40 -6.71 14.16
N PHE A 227 21.53 -6.32 13.23
CA PHE A 227 20.77 -5.08 13.28
C PHE A 227 19.25 -5.32 13.27
N ASP A 228 18.56 -4.58 14.09
CA ASP A 228 17.10 -4.46 14.12
C ASP A 228 16.72 -3.10 14.72
N ARG A 229 15.43 -2.75 14.68
CA ARG A 229 14.94 -1.48 15.19
C ARG A 229 15.25 -1.23 16.68
N LYS A 230 15.25 -2.31 17.49
CA LYS A 230 15.52 -2.22 18.94
C LYS A 230 16.99 -2.02 19.21
N LYS A 231 17.90 -2.80 18.58
CA LYS A 231 19.34 -2.65 18.69
C LYS A 231 19.85 -1.29 18.19
N LEU A 232 19.16 -0.72 17.19
CA LEU A 232 19.43 0.62 16.69
C LEU A 232 18.74 1.71 17.50
N ASN A 233 17.94 1.35 18.51
CA ASN A 233 17.18 2.27 19.37
C ASN A 233 16.33 3.28 18.58
N ILE A 234 15.67 2.79 17.52
CA ILE A 234 14.79 3.61 16.68
C ILE A 234 13.52 3.95 17.45
N LYS A 235 13.23 5.26 17.62
CA LYS A 235 12.10 5.79 18.39
C LYS A 235 11.10 6.58 17.56
N GLY A 236 11.43 6.88 16.28
CA GLY A 236 10.59 7.67 15.38
C GLY A 236 11.03 9.11 15.19
N THR A 237 12.07 9.55 15.89
CA THR A 237 12.66 10.89 15.74
C THR A 237 13.78 10.96 14.72
N GLU A 238 14.26 9.82 14.28
CA GLU A 238 15.40 9.65 13.38
C GLU A 238 15.09 10.10 11.96
N LEU A 239 16.16 10.40 11.22
CA LEU A 239 16.13 10.65 9.78
C LEU A 239 16.92 9.55 9.07
N PHE A 240 16.31 9.00 8.03
CA PHE A 240 16.90 7.92 7.23
C PHE A 240 17.30 8.44 5.84
N THR A 241 18.54 8.24 5.46
CA THR A 241 19.05 8.54 4.12
C THR A 241 19.60 7.27 3.48
N ILE A 242 19.04 6.88 2.32
CA ILE A 242 19.59 5.78 1.52
C ILE A 242 20.64 6.35 0.57
N ILE A 243 21.89 6.05 0.87
CA ILE A 243 23.04 6.67 0.20
C ILE A 243 23.17 6.10 -1.22
N ASP A 244 23.38 6.96 -2.18
CA ASP A 244 23.69 6.66 -3.58
C ASP A 244 22.62 5.81 -4.32
N ILE A 245 21.42 5.72 -3.80
CA ILE A 245 20.35 4.93 -4.44
C ILE A 245 20.05 5.42 -5.86
N GLU A 246 20.21 6.71 -6.14
CA GLU A 246 19.96 7.31 -7.46
C GLU A 246 20.94 6.84 -8.54
N LYS A 247 22.07 6.26 -8.17
CA LYS A 247 23.01 5.64 -9.11
C LYS A 247 22.51 4.31 -9.67
N GLY A 248 21.40 3.80 -9.11
CA GLY A 248 20.87 2.48 -9.41
C GLY A 248 21.49 1.38 -8.55
N ILE A 249 20.79 0.28 -8.46
CA ILE A 249 21.21 -0.92 -7.75
C ILE A 249 20.95 -2.16 -8.59
N ASN A 250 21.72 -3.22 -8.33
CA ASN A 250 21.45 -4.54 -8.88
C ASN A 250 20.48 -5.32 -7.96
N PRO A 251 19.86 -6.40 -8.47
CA PRO A 251 19.04 -7.28 -7.64
C PRO A 251 19.81 -7.78 -6.42
N GLY A 252 19.17 -7.72 -5.25
CA GLY A 252 19.78 -8.17 -4.00
C GLY A 252 21.00 -7.38 -3.53
N ALA A 253 21.20 -6.16 -4.03
CA ALA A 253 22.36 -5.34 -3.65
C ALA A 253 22.29 -4.88 -2.19
N GLU A 254 23.47 -4.74 -1.57
CA GLU A 254 23.60 -4.01 -0.32
C GLU A 254 23.59 -2.50 -0.58
N VAL A 255 22.83 -1.78 0.21
CA VAL A 255 22.77 -0.31 0.18
C VAL A 255 23.14 0.26 1.55
N ASN A 256 23.84 1.39 1.55
CA ASN A 256 24.17 2.09 2.78
C ASN A 256 23.00 2.97 3.21
N CYS A 257 22.65 2.89 4.48
CA CYS A 257 21.63 3.73 5.11
C CYS A 257 22.25 4.51 6.26
N GLU A 258 22.28 5.83 6.15
CA GLU A 258 22.62 6.71 7.27
C GLU A 258 21.37 6.94 8.09
N ILE A 259 21.51 6.80 9.41
CA ILE A 259 20.47 7.08 10.40
C ILE A 259 21.01 8.23 11.26
N LYS A 260 20.33 9.39 11.21
CA LYS A 260 20.64 10.54 12.07
C LYS A 260 19.69 10.55 13.24
N TYR A 261 20.23 10.60 14.43
CA TYR A 261 19.47 10.62 15.68
C TYR A 261 19.19 12.05 16.15
N ALA A 262 18.20 12.19 17.05
CA ALA A 262 17.79 13.50 17.57
C ALA A 262 18.88 14.22 18.37
N ASP A 263 19.84 13.50 18.93
CA ASP A 263 21.00 14.04 19.65
C ASP A 263 22.13 14.55 18.73
N GLY A 264 21.91 14.49 17.41
CA GLY A 264 22.89 14.90 16.38
C GLY A 264 23.91 13.82 16.01
N SER A 265 23.91 12.66 16.67
CA SER A 265 24.74 11.53 16.27
C SER A 265 24.23 10.89 14.99
N SER A 266 25.09 10.20 14.27
CA SER A 266 24.70 9.41 13.09
C SER A 266 25.35 8.03 13.10
N LYS A 267 24.68 7.10 12.43
CA LYS A 267 25.20 5.73 12.23
C LYS A 267 24.88 5.27 10.81
N THR A 268 25.89 4.81 10.11
CA THR A 268 25.70 4.17 8.80
C THR A 268 25.67 2.66 8.96
N ILE A 269 24.62 2.04 8.42
CA ILE A 269 24.43 0.61 8.39
C ILE A 269 24.25 0.13 6.94
N LYS A 270 24.50 -1.15 6.70
CA LYS A 270 24.17 -1.80 5.44
C LYS A 270 22.81 -2.48 5.54
N LEU A 271 21.96 -2.24 4.57
CA LEU A 271 20.67 -2.90 4.37
C LEU A 271 20.74 -3.75 3.08
N LEU A 272 19.99 -4.84 3.04
CA LEU A 272 19.83 -5.66 1.84
C LEU A 272 18.60 -5.14 1.06
N SER A 273 18.81 -4.74 -0.19
CA SER A 273 17.69 -4.48 -1.08
C SER A 273 16.96 -5.78 -1.40
N ARG A 274 15.64 -5.77 -1.26
CA ARG A 274 14.79 -6.90 -1.57
C ARG A 274 14.04 -6.69 -2.90
N ILE A 275 14.71 -6.02 -3.84
CA ILE A 275 14.42 -6.14 -5.27
C ILE A 275 15.24 -7.32 -5.74
N ASP A 276 14.61 -8.45 -6.03
CA ASP A 276 15.28 -9.74 -6.14
C ASP A 276 15.57 -10.14 -7.60
N THR A 277 15.00 -9.44 -8.60
CA THR A 277 15.15 -9.76 -10.03
C THR A 277 15.37 -8.52 -10.90
N GLU A 278 15.95 -8.70 -12.09
CA GLU A 278 16.13 -7.61 -13.08
C GLU A 278 14.77 -7.00 -13.52
N ASN A 279 13.73 -7.81 -13.68
CA ASN A 279 12.41 -7.30 -14.01
C ASN A 279 11.85 -6.39 -12.91
N GLU A 280 12.08 -6.72 -11.66
CA GLU A 280 11.67 -5.88 -10.54
C GLU A 280 12.46 -4.55 -10.47
N ILE A 281 13.73 -4.56 -10.89
CA ILE A 281 14.52 -3.33 -11.10
C ILE A 281 13.82 -2.42 -12.11
N GLU A 282 13.39 -2.99 -13.25
CA GLU A 282 12.68 -2.23 -14.27
C GLU A 282 11.32 -1.70 -13.76
N TYR A 283 10.57 -2.49 -13.00
CA TYR A 283 9.34 -2.01 -12.37
C TYR A 283 9.61 -0.83 -11.44
N TYR A 284 10.61 -0.93 -10.60
CA TYR A 284 10.96 0.12 -9.65
C TYR A 284 11.42 1.42 -10.35
N LYS A 285 12.31 1.32 -11.36
CA LYS A 285 12.77 2.46 -12.19
C LYS A 285 11.61 3.21 -12.84
N ASN A 286 10.57 2.48 -13.24
CA ASN A 286 9.38 3.04 -13.86
C ASN A 286 8.40 3.66 -12.85
N GLY A 287 8.64 3.54 -11.54
CA GLY A 287 7.75 3.99 -10.49
C GLY A 287 6.65 2.99 -10.12
N GLY A 288 6.71 1.79 -10.71
CA GLY A 288 5.83 0.66 -10.47
C GLY A 288 5.53 -0.15 -11.73
N ILE A 289 4.95 -1.33 -11.53
CA ILE A 289 4.61 -2.26 -12.63
C ILE A 289 3.55 -1.68 -13.58
N LEU A 290 2.60 -0.90 -13.06
CA LEU A 290 1.55 -0.30 -13.88
C LEU A 290 2.13 0.70 -14.90
N GLN A 291 3.04 1.55 -14.45
CA GLN A 291 3.74 2.53 -15.29
C GLN A 291 4.67 1.85 -16.30
N TYR A 292 5.37 0.78 -15.88
CA TYR A 292 6.20 -0.03 -16.75
C TYR A 292 5.37 -0.65 -17.90
N VAL A 293 4.26 -1.30 -17.57
CA VAL A 293 3.39 -1.92 -18.58
C VAL A 293 2.81 -0.89 -19.52
N LEU A 294 2.31 0.24 -19.00
CA LEU A 294 1.75 1.30 -19.84
C LEU A 294 2.77 1.83 -20.84
N ARG A 295 4.01 2.13 -20.41
CA ARG A 295 5.06 2.59 -21.33
C ARG A 295 5.39 1.56 -22.41
N ASN A 296 5.44 0.27 -22.05
CA ASN A 296 5.69 -0.80 -23.02
C ASN A 296 4.55 -0.99 -24.02
N MET A 297 3.32 -0.60 -23.68
CA MET A 297 2.18 -0.61 -24.60
C MET A 297 2.15 0.58 -25.55
N LEU A 298 2.84 1.66 -25.20
CA LEU A 298 2.90 2.90 -26.01
C LEU A 298 4.09 2.92 -26.97
N ASN A 299 5.09 2.06 -26.76
CA ASN A 299 6.26 1.85 -27.61
C ASN A 299 6.07 0.63 -28.52
#